data_8b642745269779065582509dc6a2d702
#
_entry.id   8b642745269779065582509dc6a2d702
#
_cell.length_a   1.000
_cell.length_b   1.000
_cell.length_c   1.000
_cell.angle_alpha   90.00
_cell.angle_beta   90.00
_cell.angle_gamma   90.00
#
_symmetry.space_group_name_H-M   'P 1'
#
loop_
_entity.id
_entity.type
_entity.pdbx_description
1 polymer ?
#
loop_
_entity_poly.entity_id
_entity_poly.type
_entity_poly.pdbx_seq_one_letter_code
_entity_poly.pdbx_strand_id
1 'polypeptide(L)'
;MRIMREIPPQYLIAGITNLDLRHEIEKEIREKHIKVKEIRFREIGFALQKKNYSKIKTDIKIKVTKYKASGGTEFFIEAVNKDNILFGLLRLRLEKNKLIPAMVRELHVYGPALKLGAEAKEEWQHKGLGKILMNEAEKISKKKGYSMIRVISGIGVREYYYNLGYLLDRDGIYVEKVL
;
A
#
# COMPACT_ATOMS: atom_id res chain seq x y z
N MET A 1 -11.65 2.36 3.47
CA MET A 1 -13.13 2.40 3.40
C MET A 1 -13.56 3.20 2.18
N ARG A 2 -14.43 2.65 1.32
CA ARG A 2 -15.02 3.44 0.22
C ARG A 2 -16.22 4.18 0.78
N ILE A 3 -16.16 5.50 0.85
CA ILE A 3 -17.27 6.32 1.35
C ILE A 3 -18.33 6.51 0.28
N MET A 4 -17.97 6.44 -1.03
CA MET A 4 -18.93 6.58 -2.12
C MET A 4 -18.47 5.90 -3.42
N ARG A 5 -19.42 5.43 -4.22
CA ARG A 5 -19.27 5.25 -5.66
C ARG A 5 -19.88 6.49 -6.34
N GLU A 6 -19.19 7.04 -7.33
CA GLU A 6 -19.80 8.04 -8.21
C GLU A 6 -20.95 7.39 -8.98
N ILE A 7 -22.17 7.81 -8.70
CA ILE A 7 -23.34 7.48 -9.48
C ILE A 7 -23.63 8.71 -10.32
N PRO A 8 -23.61 8.63 -11.67
CA PRO A 8 -23.94 9.77 -12.51
C PRO A 8 -25.30 10.37 -12.14
N PRO A 9 -25.44 11.69 -12.05
CA PRO A 9 -26.67 12.37 -11.59
C PRO A 9 -27.93 11.94 -12.32
N GLN A 10 -27.82 11.60 -13.62
CA GLN A 10 -28.94 11.15 -14.44
C GLN A 10 -29.55 9.81 -13.98
N TYR A 11 -28.86 9.03 -13.19
CA TYR A 11 -29.32 7.74 -12.64
C TYR A 11 -29.76 7.84 -11.18
N LEU A 12 -29.71 9.05 -10.59
CA LEU A 12 -30.08 9.25 -9.19
C LEU A 12 -31.58 9.57 -9.10
N ILE A 13 -32.36 8.61 -8.61
CA ILE A 13 -33.80 8.79 -8.38
C ILE A 13 -34.05 9.43 -7.02
N ALA A 14 -33.24 9.07 -6.01
CA ALA A 14 -33.31 9.61 -4.64
C ALA A 14 -31.96 9.42 -3.92
N GLY A 15 -31.68 10.23 -2.92
CA GLY A 15 -30.49 10.11 -2.06
C GLY A 15 -29.59 11.34 -2.11
N ILE A 16 -28.30 11.16 -1.80
CA ILE A 16 -27.33 12.24 -1.73
C ILE A 16 -26.98 12.73 -3.12
N THR A 17 -27.25 14.00 -3.41
CA THR A 17 -26.96 14.66 -4.69
C THR A 17 -25.51 15.10 -4.82
N ASN A 18 -24.79 15.22 -3.70
CA ASN A 18 -23.37 15.54 -3.70
C ASN A 18 -22.54 14.29 -4.10
N LEU A 19 -21.98 14.33 -5.29
CA LEU A 19 -21.20 13.22 -5.86
C LEU A 19 -19.83 13.06 -5.20
N ASP A 20 -19.31 14.09 -4.52
CA ASP A 20 -18.00 14.09 -3.88
C ASP A 20 -18.10 14.25 -2.35
N LEU A 21 -18.94 13.43 -1.73
CA LEU A 21 -19.09 13.41 -0.25
C LEU A 21 -17.75 13.20 0.45
N ARG A 22 -16.83 12.46 -0.18
CA ARG A 22 -15.49 12.24 0.37
C ARG A 22 -14.72 13.55 0.47
N HIS A 23 -14.76 14.38 -0.54
CA HIS A 23 -14.10 15.70 -0.54
C HIS A 23 -14.63 16.60 0.57
N GLU A 24 -15.94 16.63 0.75
CA GLU A 24 -16.58 17.39 1.83
C GLU A 24 -16.13 16.93 3.23
N ILE A 25 -16.13 15.60 3.46
CA ILE A 25 -15.65 15.01 4.70
C ILE A 25 -14.16 15.33 4.92
N GLU A 26 -13.34 15.21 3.89
CA GLU A 26 -11.91 15.52 3.97
C GLU A 26 -11.66 16.99 4.26
N LYS A 27 -12.47 17.89 3.71
CA LYS A 27 -12.45 19.32 3.99
C LYS A 27 -12.81 19.60 5.45
N GLU A 28 -13.90 19.03 5.94
CA GLU A 28 -14.36 19.19 7.33
C GLU A 28 -13.33 18.64 8.34
N ILE A 29 -12.74 17.47 8.07
CA ILE A 29 -11.66 16.89 8.86
C ILE A 29 -10.47 17.86 8.97
N ARG A 30 -10.13 18.55 7.87
CA ARG A 30 -9.03 19.51 7.83
C ARG A 30 -9.36 20.77 8.63
N GLU A 31 -10.56 21.34 8.43
CA GLU A 31 -11.02 22.56 9.11
C GLU A 31 -11.12 22.36 10.62
N LYS A 32 -11.62 21.19 11.05
CA LYS A 32 -11.74 20.84 12.47
C LYS A 32 -10.47 20.27 13.10
N HIS A 33 -9.36 20.18 12.34
CA HIS A 33 -8.08 19.61 12.78
C HIS A 33 -8.20 18.20 13.40
N ILE A 34 -9.14 17.39 12.90
CA ILE A 34 -9.36 16.02 13.39
C ILE A 34 -8.18 15.13 13.00
N LYS A 35 -7.58 14.44 13.98
CA LYS A 35 -6.51 13.45 13.72
C LYS A 35 -7.10 12.17 13.18
N VAL A 36 -6.83 11.85 11.92
CA VAL A 36 -7.28 10.64 11.25
C VAL A 36 -6.12 9.67 11.08
N LYS A 37 -6.35 8.38 11.38
CA LYS A 37 -5.35 7.31 11.22
C LYS A 37 -5.46 6.57 9.88
N GLU A 38 -6.41 6.94 9.05
CA GLU A 38 -6.63 6.31 7.74
C GLU A 38 -5.40 6.50 6.84
N ILE A 39 -5.08 5.46 6.06
CA ILE A 39 -3.90 5.36 5.18
C ILE A 39 -3.80 6.58 4.26
N ARG A 40 -4.89 6.95 3.57
CA ARG A 40 -4.91 8.03 2.58
C ARG A 40 -4.52 9.38 3.16
N PHE A 41 -4.91 9.68 4.41
CA PHE A 41 -4.53 10.94 5.07
C PHE A 41 -3.05 10.99 5.46
N ARG A 42 -2.39 9.84 5.45
CA ARG A 42 -0.99 9.67 5.85
C ARG A 42 -0.05 9.54 4.66
N GLU A 43 -0.57 9.24 3.47
CA GLU A 43 0.27 9.07 2.27
C GLU A 43 1.02 10.35 1.91
N ILE A 44 2.23 10.20 1.39
CA ILE A 44 3.13 11.29 1.03
C ILE A 44 2.49 12.27 0.05
N GLY A 45 1.72 11.79 -0.93
CA GLY A 45 1.02 12.65 -1.88
C GLY A 45 0.08 13.65 -1.21
N PHE A 46 -0.58 13.23 -0.12
CA PHE A 46 -1.45 14.10 0.67
C PHE A 46 -0.66 15.10 1.55
N ALA A 47 0.49 14.66 2.06
CA ALA A 47 1.38 15.53 2.83
C ALA A 47 2.01 16.62 1.96
N LEU A 48 2.30 16.33 0.69
CA LEU A 48 2.85 17.27 -0.29
C LEU A 48 1.88 18.39 -0.67
N GLN A 49 0.58 18.13 -0.63
CA GLN A 49 -0.43 19.20 -0.84
C GLN A 49 -0.41 20.26 0.27
N LYS A 50 0.09 19.92 1.46
CA LYS A 50 0.11 20.79 2.64
C LYS A 50 1.46 21.42 2.93
N LYS A 51 2.56 20.79 2.51
CA LYS A 51 3.94 21.20 2.82
C LYS A 51 4.80 21.17 1.57
N ASN A 52 5.68 22.15 1.41
CA ASN A 52 6.75 22.06 0.42
C ASN A 52 7.60 20.81 0.70
N TYR A 53 7.99 20.11 -0.34
CA TYR A 53 8.75 18.86 -0.30
C TYR A 53 9.99 18.92 0.62
N SER A 54 10.74 20.03 0.55
CA SER A 54 11.93 20.26 1.38
C SER A 54 11.71 20.18 2.91
N LYS A 55 10.44 20.24 3.35
CA LYS A 55 10.06 20.14 4.78
C LYS A 55 9.67 18.73 5.21
N ILE A 56 9.62 17.78 4.28
CA ILE A 56 9.27 16.39 4.59
C ILE A 56 10.55 15.60 4.89
N LYS A 57 10.64 15.06 6.11
CA LYS A 57 11.78 14.25 6.52
C LYS A 57 11.74 12.88 5.85
N THR A 58 12.84 12.49 5.24
CA THR A 58 13.00 11.22 4.49
C THR A 58 13.67 10.12 5.32
N ASP A 59 13.79 10.28 6.66
CA ASP A 59 14.22 9.21 7.57
C ASP A 59 13.10 8.16 7.70
N ILE A 60 13.09 7.20 6.75
CA ILE A 60 12.04 6.19 6.62
C ILE A 60 12.41 4.96 7.45
N LYS A 61 11.46 4.49 8.27
CA LYS A 61 11.56 3.27 9.06
C LYS A 61 10.45 2.29 8.70
N ILE A 62 10.75 1.00 8.80
CA ILE A 62 9.75 -0.04 8.64
C ILE A 62 9.04 -0.27 9.97
N LYS A 63 7.72 -0.15 9.95
CA LYS A 63 6.84 -0.43 11.07
C LYS A 63 5.95 -1.62 10.71
N VAL A 64 5.84 -2.59 11.61
CA VAL A 64 5.04 -3.80 11.41
C VAL A 64 3.94 -3.87 12.46
N THR A 65 2.70 -3.95 12.00
CA THR A 65 1.53 -4.17 12.85
C THR A 65 0.95 -5.54 12.55
N LYS A 66 0.87 -6.40 13.57
CA LYS A 66 0.32 -7.75 13.49
C LYS A 66 -1.10 -7.78 14.07
N TYR A 67 -2.04 -8.43 13.36
CA TYR A 67 -3.41 -8.62 13.85
C TYR A 67 -4.02 -9.93 13.33
N LYS A 68 -5.12 -10.35 13.92
CA LYS A 68 -5.91 -11.51 13.50
C LYS A 68 -7.05 -11.05 12.60
N ALA A 69 -7.28 -11.76 11.50
CA ALA A 69 -8.39 -11.51 10.58
C ALA A 69 -8.82 -12.82 9.90
N SER A 70 -10.11 -13.09 9.88
CA SER A 70 -10.71 -14.23 9.15
C SER A 70 -9.97 -15.56 9.34
N GLY A 71 -9.64 -15.91 10.60
CA GLY A 71 -8.95 -17.14 10.93
C GLY A 71 -7.44 -17.19 10.68
N GLY A 72 -6.87 -16.24 9.96
CA GLY A 72 -5.43 -16.12 9.71
C GLY A 72 -4.76 -15.02 10.54
N THR A 73 -3.50 -14.74 10.20
CA THR A 73 -2.72 -13.64 10.75
C THR A 73 -2.32 -12.69 9.64
N GLU A 74 -2.61 -11.43 9.80
CA GLU A 74 -2.20 -10.35 8.89
C GLU A 74 -1.05 -9.56 9.49
N PHE A 75 -0.14 -9.12 8.64
CA PHE A 75 0.91 -8.17 8.95
C PHE A 75 0.75 -6.97 8.03
N PHE A 76 0.58 -5.81 8.63
CA PHE A 76 0.58 -4.53 7.94
C PHE A 76 1.97 -3.93 8.10
N ILE A 77 2.73 -3.91 7.02
CA ILE A 77 4.13 -3.49 6.97
C ILE A 77 4.15 -2.12 6.30
N GLU A 78 4.61 -1.11 7.01
CA GLU A 78 4.57 0.30 6.61
C GLU A 78 5.98 0.87 6.51
N ALA A 79 6.25 1.61 5.44
CA ALA A 79 7.42 2.48 5.33
C ALA A 79 6.98 3.90 5.73
N VAL A 80 7.36 4.35 6.92
CA VAL A 80 6.93 5.63 7.51
C VAL A 80 8.10 6.44 8.02
N ASN A 81 7.98 7.78 7.99
CA ASN A 81 8.91 8.66 8.70
C ASN A 81 8.45 8.92 10.14
N LYS A 82 9.20 9.72 10.89
CA LYS A 82 8.88 10.09 12.27
C LYS A 82 7.59 10.90 12.42
N ASP A 83 7.15 11.59 11.38
CA ASP A 83 5.90 12.34 11.36
C ASP A 83 4.71 11.43 10.99
N ASN A 84 4.92 10.11 10.90
CA ASN A 84 3.95 9.09 10.50
C ASN A 84 3.40 9.29 9.08
N ILE A 85 4.16 9.97 8.21
CA ILE A 85 3.87 10.05 6.78
C ILE A 85 4.19 8.70 6.15
N LEU A 86 3.27 8.18 5.34
CA LEU A 86 3.35 6.87 4.72
C LEU A 86 3.93 6.97 3.30
N PHE A 87 5.06 6.31 3.09
CA PHE A 87 5.76 6.24 1.80
C PHE A 87 5.48 4.94 1.04
N GLY A 88 5.06 3.90 1.76
CA GLY A 88 4.66 2.64 1.16
C GLY A 88 4.09 1.70 2.20
N LEU A 89 3.37 0.71 1.72
CA LEU A 89 2.81 -0.35 2.56
C LEU A 89 2.82 -1.68 1.85
N LEU A 90 2.81 -2.75 2.65
CA LEU A 90 2.58 -4.11 2.22
C LEU A 90 1.66 -4.81 3.22
N ARG A 91 0.69 -5.57 2.71
CA ARG A 91 -0.15 -6.46 3.51
C ARG A 91 0.21 -7.90 3.25
N LEU A 92 0.73 -8.57 4.28
CA LEU A 92 1.08 -9.97 4.26
C LEU A 92 0.04 -10.78 5.05
N ARG A 93 -0.50 -11.81 4.46
CA ARG A 93 -1.39 -12.78 5.08
C ARG A 93 -0.71 -14.11 5.30
N LEU A 94 -0.85 -14.65 6.51
CA LEU A 94 -0.40 -15.99 6.89
C LEU A 94 -1.60 -16.81 7.34
N GLU A 95 -1.85 -17.93 6.65
CA GLU A 95 -2.90 -18.88 7.04
C GLU A 95 -2.42 -19.78 8.19
N LYS A 96 -3.33 -20.44 8.90
CA LYS A 96 -2.96 -21.40 9.95
C LYS A 96 -2.25 -22.62 9.38
N ASN A 97 -2.72 -23.09 8.22
CA ASN A 97 -2.10 -24.19 7.49
C ASN A 97 -0.88 -23.67 6.73
N LYS A 98 0.31 -24.10 7.12
CA LYS A 98 1.57 -23.67 6.53
C LYS A 98 1.88 -24.33 5.16
N LEU A 99 1.09 -25.30 4.73
CA LEU A 99 1.12 -25.81 3.36
C LEU A 99 0.58 -24.79 2.35
N ILE A 100 -0.26 -23.87 2.82
CA ILE A 100 -0.71 -22.73 2.03
C ILE A 100 0.39 -21.67 2.06
N PRO A 101 0.89 -21.20 0.90
CA PRO A 101 1.92 -20.17 0.84
C PRO A 101 1.53 -18.88 1.60
N ALA A 102 2.52 -18.21 2.15
CA ALA A 102 2.33 -16.84 2.62
C ALA A 102 1.86 -15.96 1.46
N MET A 103 0.90 -15.06 1.69
CA MET A 103 0.25 -14.28 0.63
C MET A 103 0.51 -12.78 0.80
N VAL A 104 1.19 -12.17 -0.14
CA VAL A 104 1.22 -10.71 -0.29
C VAL A 104 -0.06 -10.29 -0.99
N ARG A 105 -0.93 -9.59 -0.26
CA ARG A 105 -2.25 -9.17 -0.73
C ARG A 105 -2.24 -7.78 -1.36
N GLU A 106 -1.27 -6.97 -0.98
CA GLU A 106 -1.17 -5.59 -1.40
C GLU A 106 0.28 -5.11 -1.23
N LEU A 107 0.79 -4.41 -2.23
CA LEU A 107 2.05 -3.68 -2.18
C LEU A 107 1.83 -2.34 -2.87
N HIS A 108 1.99 -1.26 -2.13
CA HIS A 108 1.95 0.10 -2.66
C HIS A 108 3.17 0.88 -2.23
N VAL A 109 3.76 1.60 -3.18
CA VAL A 109 4.76 2.63 -2.92
C VAL A 109 4.17 3.96 -3.40
N TYR A 110 4.03 4.90 -2.47
CA TYR A 110 3.45 6.21 -2.74
C TYR A 110 4.55 7.18 -3.15
N GLY A 111 4.21 8.03 -4.12
CA GLY A 111 5.08 9.07 -4.59
C GLY A 111 4.30 10.27 -5.13
N PRO A 112 4.94 11.42 -5.35
CA PRO A 112 4.28 12.51 -6.05
C PRO A 112 3.88 12.02 -7.45
N ALA A 113 2.66 12.36 -7.86
CA ALA A 113 2.27 12.18 -9.26
C ALA A 113 3.17 13.08 -10.12
N LEU A 114 4.08 12.48 -10.86
CA LEU A 114 4.90 13.22 -11.83
C LEU A 114 3.98 13.66 -12.97
N LYS A 115 4.07 14.93 -13.37
CA LYS A 115 3.50 15.38 -14.63
C LYS A 115 4.19 14.62 -15.74
N LEU A 116 3.43 14.16 -16.74
CA LEU A 116 3.96 13.54 -17.95
C LEU A 116 5.09 14.42 -18.54
N GLY A 117 6.31 13.88 -18.65
CA GLY A 117 7.49 14.59 -19.14
C GLY A 117 8.35 15.29 -18.09
N ALA A 118 8.02 15.24 -16.80
CA ALA A 118 8.92 15.73 -15.76
C ALA A 118 9.97 14.67 -15.42
N GLU A 119 11.25 15.05 -15.48
CA GLU A 119 12.33 14.20 -14.98
C GLU A 119 12.16 13.98 -13.47
N ALA A 120 12.26 12.71 -13.07
CA ALA A 120 12.19 12.31 -11.66
C ALA A 120 13.49 12.78 -10.93
N LYS A 121 13.57 14.06 -10.58
CA LYS A 121 14.66 14.60 -9.72
C LYS A 121 14.58 14.11 -8.27
N GLU A 122 13.58 13.29 -7.94
CA GLU A 122 13.28 12.92 -6.56
C GLU A 122 13.61 11.44 -6.33
N GLU A 123 14.83 11.23 -5.90
CA GLU A 123 15.51 9.93 -5.70
C GLU A 123 14.78 8.91 -4.82
N TRP A 124 13.81 9.29 -4.01
CA TRP A 124 13.23 8.39 -3.01
C TRP A 124 12.10 7.49 -3.55
N GLN A 125 11.40 7.86 -4.62
CA GLN A 125 10.48 6.95 -5.32
C GLN A 125 11.21 5.72 -5.85
N HIS A 126 12.49 5.87 -6.19
CA HIS A 126 13.34 4.83 -6.77
C HIS A 126 14.27 4.14 -5.76
N LYS A 127 14.22 4.52 -4.46
CA LYS A 127 15.09 3.92 -3.41
C LYS A 127 14.76 2.47 -3.05
N GLY A 128 14.04 1.75 -3.89
CA GLY A 128 13.79 0.33 -3.66
C GLY A 128 12.89 0.03 -2.48
N LEU A 129 12.00 0.98 -2.07
CA LEU A 129 11.07 0.77 -0.96
C LEU A 129 10.20 -0.48 -1.15
N GLY A 130 9.75 -0.73 -2.38
CA GLY A 130 9.01 -1.95 -2.69
C GLY A 130 9.84 -3.21 -2.39
N LYS A 131 11.13 -3.22 -2.76
CA LYS A 131 12.06 -4.32 -2.45
C LYS A 131 12.26 -4.47 -0.95
N ILE A 132 12.39 -3.36 -0.21
CA ILE A 132 12.54 -3.38 1.25
C ILE A 132 11.31 -3.98 1.91
N LEU A 133 10.10 -3.56 1.49
CA LEU A 133 8.83 -4.09 2.00
C LEU A 133 8.67 -5.58 1.67
N MET A 134 9.01 -6.01 0.45
CA MET A 134 9.00 -7.42 0.05
C MET A 134 9.99 -8.26 0.87
N ASN A 135 11.22 -7.79 1.04
CA ASN A 135 12.22 -8.47 1.86
C ASN A 135 11.75 -8.64 3.32
N GLU A 136 11.06 -7.64 3.88
CA GLU A 136 10.51 -7.76 5.24
C GLU A 136 9.38 -8.79 5.30
N ALA A 137 8.51 -8.84 4.29
CA ALA A 137 7.47 -9.86 4.19
C ALA A 137 8.07 -11.29 4.06
N GLU A 138 9.11 -11.46 3.25
CA GLU A 138 9.85 -12.72 3.11
C GLU A 138 10.48 -13.15 4.44
N LYS A 139 11.17 -12.25 5.15
CA LYS A 139 11.75 -12.51 6.48
C LYS A 139 10.69 -12.94 7.50
N ILE A 140 9.56 -12.24 7.56
CA ILE A 140 8.45 -12.60 8.45
C ILE A 140 7.92 -13.98 8.11
N SER A 141 7.69 -14.28 6.82
CA SER A 141 7.15 -15.56 6.35
C SER A 141 8.09 -16.70 6.71
N LYS A 142 9.38 -16.57 6.39
CA LYS A 142 10.42 -17.56 6.71
C LYS A 142 10.53 -17.80 8.23
N LYS A 143 10.57 -16.71 9.04
CA LYS A 143 10.60 -16.81 10.52
C LYS A 143 9.36 -17.49 11.08
N LYS A 144 8.22 -17.46 10.39
CA LYS A 144 6.97 -18.14 10.76
C LYS A 144 6.88 -19.57 10.22
N GLY A 145 7.92 -20.06 9.49
CA GLY A 145 8.02 -21.43 9.00
C GLY A 145 7.23 -21.68 7.72
N TYR A 146 7.05 -20.66 6.88
CA TYR A 146 6.54 -20.81 5.53
C TYR A 146 7.69 -21.03 4.57
N SER A 147 7.55 -22.03 3.69
CA SER A 147 8.55 -22.36 2.66
C SER A 147 8.35 -21.58 1.37
N MET A 148 7.17 -20.95 1.20
CA MET A 148 6.80 -20.26 -0.03
C MET A 148 6.02 -19.00 0.28
N ILE A 149 6.25 -17.98 -0.54
CA ILE A 149 5.47 -16.74 -0.56
C ILE A 149 4.96 -16.48 -1.97
N ARG A 150 3.72 -16.01 -2.09
CA ARG A 150 3.10 -15.68 -3.38
C ARG A 150 2.44 -14.31 -3.36
N VAL A 151 2.32 -13.74 -4.56
CA VAL A 151 1.71 -12.43 -4.80
C VAL A 151 0.69 -12.56 -5.91
N ILE A 152 -0.51 -12.01 -5.72
CA ILE A 152 -1.42 -11.78 -6.84
C ILE A 152 -1.02 -10.47 -7.53
N SER A 153 -0.50 -10.55 -8.75
CA SER A 153 0.02 -9.39 -9.47
C SER A 153 -0.74 -9.16 -10.78
N GLY A 154 -0.99 -7.90 -11.11
CA GLY A 154 -1.40 -7.53 -12.47
C GLY A 154 -0.31 -7.89 -13.47
N ILE A 155 -0.69 -8.20 -14.72
CA ILE A 155 0.23 -8.63 -15.78
C ILE A 155 1.35 -7.61 -15.99
N GLY A 156 1.03 -6.31 -16.02
CA GLY A 156 1.99 -5.23 -16.29
C GLY A 156 3.05 -4.99 -15.21
N VAL A 157 2.92 -5.63 -14.02
CA VAL A 157 3.91 -5.49 -12.93
C VAL A 157 4.65 -6.78 -12.62
N ARG A 158 4.43 -7.85 -13.39
CA ARG A 158 5.09 -9.16 -13.16
C ARG A 158 6.61 -9.08 -13.31
N GLU A 159 7.11 -8.30 -14.26
CA GLU A 159 8.53 -8.03 -14.48
C GLU A 159 9.23 -7.58 -13.18
N TYR A 160 8.60 -6.69 -12.42
CA TYR A 160 9.11 -6.24 -11.14
C TYR A 160 9.34 -7.41 -10.16
N TYR A 161 8.42 -8.36 -10.09
CA TYR A 161 8.55 -9.52 -9.21
C TYR A 161 9.56 -10.54 -9.74
N TYR A 162 9.66 -10.72 -11.06
CA TYR A 162 10.70 -11.58 -11.68
C TYR A 162 12.10 -11.07 -11.30
N ASN A 163 12.32 -9.76 -11.32
CA ASN A 163 13.58 -9.13 -10.89
C ASN A 163 13.86 -9.30 -9.37
N LEU A 164 12.86 -9.69 -8.58
CA LEU A 164 13.01 -10.07 -7.16
C LEU A 164 13.17 -11.60 -6.95
N GLY A 165 13.24 -12.38 -8.03
CA GLY A 165 13.40 -13.82 -8.00
C GLY A 165 12.10 -14.61 -7.79
N TYR A 166 10.95 -14.01 -8.10
CA TYR A 166 9.67 -14.70 -8.16
C TYR A 166 9.49 -15.31 -9.53
N LEU A 167 8.74 -16.40 -9.61
CA LEU A 167 8.37 -17.07 -10.85
C LEU A 167 6.85 -17.16 -10.95
N LEU A 168 6.33 -17.24 -12.16
CA LEU A 168 4.91 -17.45 -12.39
C LEU A 168 4.54 -18.88 -11.95
N ASP A 169 3.42 -19.02 -11.24
CA ASP A 169 2.90 -20.33 -10.86
C ASP A 169 2.33 -21.09 -12.10
N ARG A 170 2.01 -22.38 -11.92
CA ARG A 170 1.53 -23.23 -13.01
C ARG A 170 0.22 -22.74 -13.64
N ASP A 171 -0.62 -22.12 -12.83
CA ASP A 171 -1.95 -21.63 -13.24
C ASP A 171 -1.89 -20.24 -13.89
N GLY A 172 -0.72 -19.59 -13.91
CA GLY A 172 -0.53 -18.25 -14.47
C GLY A 172 -1.22 -17.13 -13.69
N ILE A 173 -1.62 -17.40 -12.44
CA ILE A 173 -2.38 -16.47 -11.58
C ILE A 173 -1.45 -15.72 -10.63
N TYR A 174 -0.56 -16.43 -9.95
CA TYR A 174 0.33 -15.87 -8.95
C TYR A 174 1.77 -15.80 -9.43
N VAL A 175 2.55 -14.89 -8.89
CA VAL A 175 4.00 -15.00 -8.88
C VAL A 175 4.42 -15.48 -7.48
N GLU A 176 5.32 -16.46 -7.43
CA GLU A 176 5.72 -17.11 -6.18
C GLU A 176 7.22 -17.30 -6.07
N LYS A 177 7.71 -17.41 -4.84
CA LYS A 177 9.12 -17.59 -4.50
C LYS A 177 9.27 -18.54 -3.34
N VAL A 178 10.22 -19.46 -3.45
CA VAL A 178 10.69 -20.31 -2.35
C VAL A 178 11.53 -19.46 -1.38
N LEU A 179 11.33 -19.64 -0.06
CA LEU A 179 11.91 -18.82 1.02
C LEU A 179 13.12 -19.50 1.69
#